data_b7abf32b8f21a802d4c4d1f645c0582c
#
_entry.id   b7abf32b8f21a802d4c4d1f645c0582c
#
_cell.length_a   1.000
_cell.length_b   1.000
_cell.length_c   1.000
_cell.angle_alpha   90.00
_cell.angle_beta   90.00
_cell.angle_gamma   90.00
#
_symmetry.space_group_name_H-M   'P 1'
#
loop_
_entity.id
_entity.type
_entity.pdbx_description
1 polymer ?
#
loop_
_entity_poly.entity_id
_entity_poly.type
_entity_poly.pdbx_seq_one_letter_code
_entity_poly.pdbx_strand_id
1 'polypeptide(L)'
;MKRLLILLVILALAGYLTFKAGVWWLVDQRLSEANSMINDIGVISPGKIRSGIAGSLTFADGEYKDFRLSQPLTVGRLFFDAGSPVALINALLDPAVLPPRWTLRGEQLSMPLGEGLFSNWVTASDNGRAPILFAPVCGPDHRQQLGSGDLFRLGINGLEGETLVRQDASGLYAEITTAEIGSVEVVWPGARFNPLEPLAVLTSSAQPMTVNLRDGGLMRRISAYCSREAGLETDQWTRVVMESFRTALAARGYEPSDQLIALYRQWLTEGGELSIELSPGQSLWGVPVAPAEPFILYNGAQVPDVYLSSVEPEPEAVPAEAMEPIVDSVGREGGPGWQTANIEDAAAMTGQTVRVTLANGNRVEGRMAGIVDERMEVVRLVDGGEVAYPIAMRLIDTFEVWRRDQNP
;
A
#
# COMPACT_ATOMS: atom_id res chain seq x y z
N MET A 1 52.62 37.67 3.31
CA MET A 1 51.15 37.68 3.43
C MET A 1 50.42 37.28 2.14
N LYS A 2 50.68 37.90 0.96
CA LYS A 2 49.99 37.53 -0.31
C LYS A 2 50.13 36.06 -0.72
N ARG A 3 51.33 35.46 -0.60
CA ARG A 3 51.59 34.03 -0.96
C ARG A 3 50.82 33.07 -0.04
N LEU A 4 50.73 33.38 1.26
CA LEU A 4 49.96 32.59 2.21
C LEU A 4 48.46 32.64 1.93
N LEU A 5 47.96 33.81 1.60
CA LEU A 5 46.56 34.00 1.23
C LEU A 5 46.18 33.23 -0.05
N ILE A 6 47.06 33.27 -1.07
CA ILE A 6 46.89 32.50 -2.31
C ILE A 6 46.88 30.98 -2.01
N LEU A 7 47.78 30.52 -1.17
CA LEU A 7 47.86 29.11 -0.80
C LEU A 7 46.58 28.66 -0.05
N LEU A 8 46.05 29.47 0.87
CA LEU A 8 44.78 29.20 1.55
C LEU A 8 43.60 29.15 0.59
N VAL A 9 43.55 30.06 -0.39
CA VAL A 9 42.49 30.07 -1.41
C VAL A 9 42.56 28.83 -2.29
N ILE A 10 43.77 28.42 -2.70
CA ILE A 10 43.96 27.18 -3.50
C ILE A 10 43.53 25.97 -2.70
N LEU A 11 43.89 25.89 -1.42
CA LEU A 11 43.54 24.77 -0.55
C LEU A 11 42.05 24.69 -0.28
N ALA A 12 41.38 25.83 -0.09
CA ALA A 12 39.95 25.92 0.04
C ALA A 12 39.22 25.49 -1.25
N LEU A 13 39.72 25.95 -2.41
CA LEU A 13 39.16 25.56 -3.70
C LEU A 13 39.34 24.06 -3.98
N ALA A 14 40.54 23.53 -3.69
CA ALA A 14 40.78 22.09 -3.82
C ALA A 14 39.87 21.27 -2.92
N GLY A 15 39.69 21.68 -1.64
CA GLY A 15 38.78 21.03 -0.70
C GLY A 15 37.32 21.09 -1.19
N TYR A 16 36.90 22.23 -1.71
CA TYR A 16 35.56 22.37 -2.31
C TYR A 16 35.35 21.44 -3.51
N LEU A 17 36.29 21.39 -4.44
CA LEU A 17 36.17 20.53 -5.62
C LEU A 17 36.21 19.04 -5.23
N THR A 18 37.07 18.66 -4.30
CA THR A 18 37.11 17.26 -3.78
C THR A 18 35.80 16.88 -3.12
N PHE A 19 35.18 17.76 -2.28
CA PHE A 19 33.89 17.52 -1.68
C PHE A 19 32.79 17.35 -2.76
N LYS A 20 32.74 18.22 -3.74
CA LYS A 20 31.77 18.16 -4.82
C LYS A 20 31.86 16.87 -5.64
N ALA A 21 33.09 16.51 -6.03
CA ALA A 21 33.35 15.28 -6.79
C ALA A 21 33.03 14.01 -5.96
N GLY A 22 33.40 14.01 -4.67
CA GLY A 22 33.11 12.91 -3.77
C GLY A 22 31.63 12.70 -3.53
N VAL A 23 30.88 13.78 -3.26
CA VAL A 23 29.43 13.71 -3.10
C VAL A 23 28.76 13.24 -4.38
N TRP A 24 29.17 13.77 -5.55
CA TRP A 24 28.59 13.35 -6.83
C TRP A 24 28.81 11.85 -7.07
N TRP A 25 30.04 11.36 -6.86
CA TRP A 25 30.36 9.95 -7.04
C TRP A 25 29.57 9.04 -6.09
N LEU A 26 29.46 9.41 -4.80
CA LEU A 26 28.67 8.65 -3.82
C LEU A 26 27.19 8.61 -4.18
N VAL A 27 26.62 9.73 -4.61
CA VAL A 27 25.20 9.79 -5.02
C VAL A 27 24.96 8.91 -6.24
N ASP A 28 25.85 8.96 -7.25
CA ASP A 28 25.74 8.13 -8.46
C ASP A 28 25.78 6.63 -8.11
N GLN A 29 26.71 6.24 -7.21
CA GLN A 29 26.79 4.86 -6.72
C GLN A 29 25.49 4.44 -6.00
N ARG A 30 24.96 5.27 -5.09
CA ARG A 30 23.74 4.95 -4.35
C ARG A 30 22.50 4.88 -5.24
N LEU A 31 22.42 5.73 -6.22
CA LEU A 31 21.35 5.67 -7.22
C LEU A 31 21.42 4.40 -8.09
N SER A 32 22.64 3.99 -8.45
CA SER A 32 22.85 2.74 -9.17
C SER A 32 22.46 1.53 -8.31
N GLU A 33 22.82 1.51 -7.03
CA GLU A 33 22.40 0.47 -6.08
C GLU A 33 20.87 0.47 -5.92
N ALA A 34 20.24 1.62 -5.69
CA ALA A 34 18.80 1.75 -5.58
C ALA A 34 18.08 1.24 -6.84
N ASN A 35 18.53 1.64 -8.02
CA ASN A 35 17.98 1.15 -9.28
C ASN A 35 18.15 -0.37 -9.44
N SER A 36 19.25 -0.94 -8.97
CA SER A 36 19.46 -2.40 -9.00
C SER A 36 18.51 -3.16 -8.08
N MET A 37 18.14 -2.56 -6.94
CA MET A 37 17.19 -3.15 -5.98
C MET A 37 15.74 -3.14 -6.49
N ILE A 38 15.38 -2.15 -7.31
CA ILE A 38 14.02 -1.97 -7.82
C ILE A 38 13.86 -2.32 -9.29
N ASN A 39 14.86 -2.92 -9.93
CA ASN A 39 14.89 -3.18 -11.36
C ASN A 39 13.70 -4.01 -11.88
N ASP A 40 13.08 -4.81 -11.01
CA ASP A 40 11.92 -5.63 -11.32
C ASP A 40 10.58 -4.86 -11.25
N ILE A 41 10.57 -3.71 -10.58
CA ILE A 41 9.35 -2.93 -10.32
C ILE A 41 9.38 -1.53 -10.93
N GLY A 42 10.55 -0.98 -11.19
CA GLY A 42 10.64 0.38 -11.74
C GLY A 42 12.07 0.89 -11.94
N VAL A 43 12.15 2.15 -12.36
CA VAL A 43 13.43 2.86 -12.58
C VAL A 43 13.34 4.27 -12.02
N ILE A 44 14.39 4.70 -11.29
CA ILE A 44 14.57 6.07 -10.80
C ILE A 44 15.49 6.82 -11.76
N SER A 45 15.00 7.95 -12.28
CA SER A 45 15.77 8.94 -13.02
C SER A 45 15.95 10.17 -12.14
N PRO A 46 17.14 10.45 -11.61
CA PRO A 46 17.33 11.48 -10.57
C PRO A 46 17.23 12.92 -11.09
N GLY A 47 17.22 13.11 -12.41
CA GLY A 47 17.29 14.43 -13.02
C GLY A 47 18.63 15.14 -12.75
N LYS A 48 18.58 16.44 -12.44
CA LYS A 48 19.75 17.28 -12.18
C LYS A 48 20.12 17.24 -10.70
N ILE A 49 21.33 16.79 -10.40
CA ILE A 49 21.87 16.66 -9.04
C ILE A 49 22.70 17.89 -8.67
N ARG A 50 22.43 18.49 -7.52
CA ARG A 50 23.23 19.58 -6.96
C ARG A 50 23.49 19.31 -5.48
N SER A 51 24.71 19.58 -5.03
CA SER A 51 25.07 19.52 -3.61
C SER A 51 25.39 20.89 -3.05
N GLY A 52 24.97 21.16 -1.83
CA GLY A 52 25.30 22.37 -1.07
C GLY A 52 26.49 22.12 -0.13
N ILE A 53 27.31 23.16 0.09
CA ILE A 53 28.42 23.12 1.08
C ILE A 53 27.94 23.02 2.53
N ALA A 54 26.66 23.28 2.78
CA ALA A 54 26.06 23.13 4.11
C ALA A 54 25.64 21.68 4.42
N GLY A 55 25.86 20.73 3.49
CA GLY A 55 25.46 19.33 3.67
C GLY A 55 24.07 19.01 3.11
N SER A 56 23.69 19.66 2.02
CA SER A 56 22.43 19.42 1.36
C SER A 56 22.59 18.83 -0.03
N LEU A 57 21.59 18.08 -0.47
CA LEU A 57 21.41 17.56 -1.84
C LEU A 57 20.10 18.07 -2.41
N THR A 58 20.10 18.39 -3.70
CA THR A 58 18.90 18.74 -4.45
C THR A 58 18.89 17.92 -5.74
N PHE A 59 17.78 17.23 -5.97
CA PHE A 59 17.44 16.60 -7.23
C PHE A 59 16.35 17.46 -7.86
N ALA A 60 16.53 17.83 -9.12
CA ALA A 60 15.55 18.61 -9.87
C ALA A 60 15.14 17.86 -11.12
N ASP A 61 13.84 17.91 -11.44
CA ASP A 61 13.25 17.22 -12.57
C ASP A 61 13.46 15.68 -12.49
N GLY A 62 13.25 15.10 -11.31
CA GLY A 62 13.36 13.66 -11.07
C GLY A 62 12.11 12.91 -11.50
N GLU A 63 12.27 11.63 -11.87
CA GLU A 63 11.17 10.75 -12.25
C GLU A 63 11.35 9.36 -11.60
N TYR A 64 10.24 8.76 -11.17
CA TYR A 64 10.17 7.34 -10.86
C TYR A 64 9.14 6.68 -11.77
N LYS A 65 9.59 5.74 -12.59
CA LYS A 65 8.75 4.97 -13.50
C LYS A 65 8.53 3.58 -12.91
N ASP A 66 7.37 3.34 -12.34
CA ASP A 66 6.91 1.99 -11.99
C ASP A 66 6.40 1.29 -13.26
N PHE A 67 6.81 0.04 -13.48
CA PHE A 67 6.43 -0.70 -14.69
C PHE A 67 4.95 -1.10 -14.74
N ARG A 68 4.25 -1.01 -13.59
CA ARG A 68 2.81 -1.25 -13.49
C ARG A 68 1.98 0.01 -13.78
N LEU A 69 2.61 1.19 -13.80
CA LEU A 69 1.94 2.45 -14.05
C LEU A 69 2.12 2.90 -15.50
N SER A 70 1.07 3.47 -16.07
CA SER A 70 1.09 4.00 -17.45
C SER A 70 1.93 5.28 -17.59
N GLN A 71 2.10 6.02 -16.49
CA GLN A 71 2.85 7.28 -16.46
C GLN A 71 3.78 7.33 -15.25
N PRO A 72 4.93 8.02 -15.34
CA PRO A 72 5.85 8.13 -14.21
C PRO A 72 5.32 9.08 -13.14
N LEU A 73 5.75 8.85 -11.91
CA LEU A 73 5.69 9.83 -10.84
C LEU A 73 6.83 10.83 -11.08
N THR A 74 6.49 12.12 -11.16
CA THR A 74 7.47 13.19 -11.34
C THR A 74 7.67 13.99 -10.07
N VAL A 75 8.90 14.46 -9.87
CA VAL A 75 9.31 15.28 -8.74
C VAL A 75 10.04 16.50 -9.26
N GLY A 76 9.41 17.66 -9.18
CA GLY A 76 10.03 18.91 -9.65
C GLY A 76 11.29 19.24 -8.86
N ARG A 77 11.24 19.09 -7.54
CA ARG A 77 12.41 19.25 -6.67
C ARG A 77 12.33 18.32 -5.46
N LEU A 78 13.41 17.58 -5.21
CA LEU A 78 13.62 16.86 -3.97
C LEU A 78 14.86 17.46 -3.28
N PHE A 79 14.68 17.96 -2.06
CA PHE A 79 15.72 18.56 -1.26
C PHE A 79 15.96 17.77 0.02
N PHE A 80 17.19 17.29 0.20
CA PHE A 80 17.64 16.61 1.41
C PHE A 80 18.68 17.47 2.12
N ASP A 81 18.52 17.71 3.42
CA ASP A 81 19.45 18.42 4.28
C ASP A 81 19.89 17.51 5.43
N ALA A 82 21.16 17.20 5.47
CA ALA A 82 21.80 16.41 6.52
C ALA A 82 22.34 17.29 7.68
N GLY A 83 22.19 18.61 7.60
CA GLY A 83 22.64 19.60 8.60
C GLY A 83 24.14 19.90 8.57
N SER A 84 24.97 19.09 7.93
CA SER A 84 26.40 19.37 7.75
C SER A 84 27.01 18.56 6.61
N PRO A 85 28.13 19.02 6.00
CA PRO A 85 28.83 18.28 4.94
C PRO A 85 29.29 16.88 5.36
N VAL A 86 29.77 16.76 6.60
CA VAL A 86 30.22 15.46 7.15
C VAL A 86 29.05 14.52 7.35
N ALA A 87 27.94 15.02 7.87
CA ALA A 87 26.72 14.22 8.03
C ALA A 87 26.17 13.74 6.68
N LEU A 88 26.21 14.59 5.66
CA LEU A 88 25.81 14.20 4.30
C LEU A 88 26.71 13.07 3.75
N ILE A 89 28.03 13.20 3.87
CA ILE A 89 28.96 12.16 3.42
C ILE A 89 28.69 10.84 4.16
N ASN A 90 28.52 10.89 5.49
CA ASN A 90 28.23 9.70 6.29
C ASN A 90 26.93 9.03 5.87
N ALA A 91 25.86 9.80 5.67
CA ALA A 91 24.58 9.27 5.19
C ALA A 91 24.66 8.64 3.78
N LEU A 92 25.55 9.17 2.93
CA LEU A 92 25.81 8.57 1.62
C LEU A 92 26.68 7.33 1.69
N LEU A 93 27.63 7.26 2.64
CA LEU A 93 28.47 6.08 2.86
C LEU A 93 27.68 4.94 3.50
N ASP A 94 26.84 5.25 4.46
CA ASP A 94 25.98 4.29 5.15
C ASP A 94 24.54 4.80 5.26
N PRO A 95 23.68 4.49 4.28
CA PRO A 95 22.28 4.91 4.29
C PRO A 95 21.46 4.34 5.44
N ALA A 96 21.89 3.23 6.06
CA ALA A 96 21.20 2.66 7.22
C ALA A 96 21.24 3.59 8.45
N VAL A 97 22.28 4.44 8.51
CA VAL A 97 22.52 5.35 9.64
C VAL A 97 22.38 6.79 9.20
N LEU A 98 21.14 7.27 9.12
CA LEU A 98 20.87 8.68 8.86
C LEU A 98 21.36 9.56 10.01
N PRO A 99 21.73 10.83 9.75
CA PRO A 99 22.06 11.78 10.81
C PRO A 99 20.93 11.90 11.85
N PRO A 100 21.24 12.25 13.10
CA PRO A 100 20.21 12.41 14.13
C PRO A 100 19.21 13.54 13.82
N ARG A 101 19.62 14.47 12.94
CA ARG A 101 18.77 15.54 12.40
C ARG A 101 18.92 15.61 10.90
N TRP A 102 17.82 15.52 10.20
CA TRP A 102 17.76 15.68 8.74
C TRP A 102 16.37 16.14 8.31
N THR A 103 16.30 16.69 7.12
CA THR A 103 15.03 17.11 6.50
C THR A 103 15.01 16.67 5.04
N LEU A 104 13.91 16.10 4.60
CA LEU A 104 13.60 15.79 3.21
C LEU A 104 12.36 16.58 2.82
N ARG A 105 12.46 17.37 1.75
CA ARG A 105 11.33 18.12 1.17
C ARG A 105 11.17 17.77 -0.28
N GLY A 106 9.97 17.35 -0.67
CA GLY A 106 9.58 17.15 -2.07
C GLY A 106 8.60 18.24 -2.48
N GLU A 107 8.89 18.92 -3.57
CA GLU A 107 8.05 19.99 -4.13
C GLU A 107 7.64 19.60 -5.55
N GLN A 108 6.42 19.98 -5.94
CA GLN A 108 5.87 19.66 -7.26
C GLN A 108 5.91 18.16 -7.56
N LEU A 109 5.48 17.37 -6.55
CA LEU A 109 5.22 15.95 -6.77
C LEU A 109 3.99 15.83 -7.65
N SER A 110 4.06 15.03 -8.70
CA SER A 110 2.91 14.77 -9.55
C SER A 110 2.85 13.28 -9.91
N MET A 111 1.71 12.68 -9.64
CA MET A 111 1.39 11.30 -9.98
C MET A 111 0.09 11.28 -10.76
N PRO A 112 0.13 11.15 -12.08
CA PRO A 112 -1.08 10.99 -12.87
C PRO A 112 -1.85 9.74 -12.44
N LEU A 113 -3.16 9.87 -12.26
CA LEU A 113 -4.03 8.74 -11.97
C LEU A 113 -4.27 7.97 -13.27
N GLY A 114 -3.63 6.81 -13.42
CA GLY A 114 -3.92 5.89 -14.52
C GLY A 114 -5.15 5.05 -14.22
N GLU A 115 -5.86 4.58 -15.24
CA GLU A 115 -7.02 3.69 -15.09
C GLU A 115 -6.71 2.42 -14.31
N GLY A 116 -5.46 1.96 -14.31
CA GLY A 116 -5.00 0.76 -13.61
C GLY A 116 -4.62 0.96 -12.14
N LEU A 117 -4.33 2.19 -11.68
CA LEU A 117 -3.77 2.43 -10.36
C LEU A 117 -4.72 2.03 -9.22
N PHE A 118 -6.02 2.27 -9.42
CA PHE A 118 -7.10 1.97 -8.47
C PHE A 118 -8.14 1.01 -9.04
N SER A 119 -7.86 0.31 -10.14
CA SER A 119 -8.80 -0.62 -10.76
C SER A 119 -9.24 -1.74 -9.80
N ASN A 120 -8.36 -2.14 -8.88
CA ASN A 120 -8.67 -3.12 -7.86
C ASN A 120 -9.51 -2.57 -6.69
N TRP A 121 -9.73 -1.26 -6.63
CA TRP A 121 -10.58 -0.62 -5.61
C TRP A 121 -12.03 -0.48 -6.09
N VAL A 122 -12.31 -0.79 -7.35
CA VAL A 122 -13.56 -0.45 -8.03
C VAL A 122 -14.64 -1.51 -7.92
N THR A 123 -14.30 -2.76 -7.68
CA THR A 123 -15.29 -3.83 -7.65
C THR A 123 -15.13 -4.71 -6.43
N ALA A 124 -16.11 -4.66 -5.52
CA ALA A 124 -16.45 -5.82 -4.73
C ALA A 124 -16.82 -6.92 -5.73
N SER A 125 -15.87 -7.76 -6.12
CA SER A 125 -16.11 -8.78 -7.14
C SER A 125 -17.20 -9.72 -6.69
N ASP A 126 -17.99 -10.26 -7.64
CA ASP A 126 -19.02 -11.28 -7.42
C ASP A 126 -18.51 -12.57 -6.74
N ASN A 127 -17.21 -12.65 -6.46
CA ASN A 127 -16.51 -13.80 -5.87
C ASN A 127 -16.53 -13.82 -4.34
N GLY A 128 -17.47 -13.15 -3.69
CA GLY A 128 -17.61 -13.17 -2.21
C GLY A 128 -16.48 -12.44 -1.46
N ARG A 129 -15.70 -11.59 -2.13
CA ARG A 129 -14.71 -10.77 -1.45
C ARG A 129 -15.41 -9.65 -0.68
N ALA A 130 -14.98 -9.45 0.55
CA ALA A 130 -15.45 -8.35 1.38
C ALA A 130 -15.21 -7.00 0.71
N PRO A 131 -16.14 -6.01 0.85
CA PRO A 131 -15.94 -4.66 0.37
C PRO A 131 -14.62 -4.06 0.88
N ILE A 132 -14.05 -3.13 0.11
CA ILE A 132 -12.85 -2.40 0.53
C ILE A 132 -13.24 -1.44 1.65
N LEU A 133 -12.45 -1.43 2.74
CA LEU A 133 -12.67 -0.48 3.82
C LEU A 133 -12.44 0.95 3.33
N PHE A 134 -13.26 1.85 3.82
CA PHE A 134 -13.22 3.30 3.54
C PHE A 134 -13.42 3.70 2.06
N ALA A 135 -13.74 2.77 1.17
CA ALA A 135 -14.17 3.09 -0.19
C ALA A 135 -15.70 3.15 -0.23
N PRO A 136 -16.32 4.33 -0.40
CA PRO A 136 -17.77 4.46 -0.39
C PRO A 136 -18.41 3.82 -1.62
N VAL A 137 -19.64 3.38 -1.46
CA VAL A 137 -20.47 2.92 -2.58
C VAL A 137 -20.66 4.07 -3.56
N CYS A 138 -20.45 3.82 -4.86
CA CYS A 138 -20.48 4.84 -5.89
C CYS A 138 -21.06 4.30 -7.21
N GLY A 139 -22.35 3.99 -7.21
CA GLY A 139 -23.05 3.47 -8.38
C GLY A 139 -24.44 2.92 -8.04
N PRO A 140 -25.23 2.53 -9.03
CA PRO A 140 -26.58 2.00 -8.84
C PRO A 140 -26.58 0.61 -8.13
N ASP A 141 -25.49 -0.14 -8.26
CA ASP A 141 -25.29 -1.39 -7.52
C ASP A 141 -24.46 -1.08 -6.26
N HIS A 142 -24.96 -1.47 -5.08
CA HIS A 142 -24.30 -1.28 -3.81
C HIS A 142 -22.91 -1.95 -3.69
N ARG A 143 -22.57 -2.86 -4.63
CA ARG A 143 -21.26 -3.51 -4.74
C ARG A 143 -20.24 -2.65 -5.48
N GLN A 144 -20.68 -1.65 -6.23
CA GLN A 144 -19.81 -0.72 -6.91
C GLN A 144 -19.25 0.29 -5.90
N GLN A 145 -17.97 0.30 -5.72
CA GLN A 145 -17.25 1.23 -4.85
C GLN A 145 -16.53 2.29 -5.68
N LEU A 146 -16.27 3.45 -5.08
CA LEU A 146 -15.54 4.56 -5.69
C LEU A 146 -14.22 4.07 -6.30
N GLY A 147 -14.00 4.38 -7.56
CA GLY A 147 -12.83 3.97 -8.31
C GLY A 147 -12.12 5.09 -9.05
N SER A 148 -11.06 4.74 -9.78
CA SER A 148 -10.26 5.71 -10.55
C SER A 148 -11.10 6.44 -11.61
N GLY A 149 -12.02 5.75 -12.29
CA GLY A 149 -12.93 6.35 -13.25
C GLY A 149 -13.84 7.43 -12.64
N ASP A 150 -14.27 7.23 -11.39
CA ASP A 150 -15.06 8.21 -10.65
C ASP A 150 -14.23 9.42 -10.24
N LEU A 151 -12.98 9.21 -9.83
CA LEU A 151 -12.04 10.30 -9.53
C LEU A 151 -11.81 11.17 -10.76
N PHE A 152 -11.64 10.58 -11.96
CA PHE A 152 -11.56 11.33 -13.21
C PHE A 152 -12.82 12.18 -13.48
N ARG A 153 -14.01 11.63 -13.25
CA ARG A 153 -15.27 12.39 -13.40
C ARG A 153 -15.42 13.49 -12.36
N LEU A 154 -14.78 13.34 -11.19
CA LEU A 154 -14.66 14.39 -10.19
C LEU A 154 -13.60 15.46 -10.56
N GLY A 155 -12.90 15.31 -11.69
CA GLY A 155 -11.85 16.21 -12.17
C GLY A 155 -10.48 15.96 -11.53
N ILE A 156 -10.31 14.85 -10.80
CA ILE A 156 -9.04 14.46 -10.19
C ILE A 156 -8.28 13.58 -11.18
N ASN A 157 -7.45 14.21 -12.01
CA ASN A 157 -6.70 13.52 -13.05
C ASN A 157 -5.31 13.07 -12.58
N GLY A 158 -4.90 13.51 -11.40
CA GLY A 158 -3.61 13.21 -10.79
C GLY A 158 -3.55 13.67 -9.35
N LEU A 159 -2.56 13.22 -8.64
CA LEU A 159 -2.20 13.69 -7.32
C LEU A 159 -1.03 14.67 -7.47
N GLU A 160 -1.27 15.93 -7.17
CA GLU A 160 -0.23 16.95 -7.15
C GLU A 160 -0.04 17.45 -5.72
N GLY A 161 1.22 17.62 -5.30
CA GLY A 161 1.44 18.02 -3.93
C GLY A 161 2.88 18.22 -3.53
N GLU A 162 3.07 18.32 -2.22
CA GLU A 162 4.35 18.51 -1.57
C GLU A 162 4.48 17.52 -0.40
N THR A 163 5.71 17.18 -0.06
CA THR A 163 6.00 16.37 1.13
C THR A 163 7.11 16.99 1.94
N LEU A 164 6.99 16.87 3.24
CA LEU A 164 8.02 17.24 4.19
C LEU A 164 8.20 16.10 5.18
N VAL A 165 9.42 15.55 5.25
CA VAL A 165 9.79 14.58 6.28
C VAL A 165 11.00 15.13 7.02
N ARG A 166 10.95 15.14 8.33
CA ARG A 166 12.06 15.57 9.17
C ARG A 166 12.22 14.65 10.38
N GLN A 167 13.44 14.45 10.75
CA GLN A 167 13.79 13.78 11.99
C GLN A 167 14.69 14.68 12.82
N ASP A 168 14.42 14.73 14.10
CA ASP A 168 15.27 15.44 15.06
C ASP A 168 15.36 14.68 16.40
N ALA A 169 15.82 15.33 17.46
CA ALA A 169 15.94 14.69 18.76
C ALA A 169 14.60 14.26 19.35
N SER A 170 13.49 14.91 18.98
CA SER A 170 12.15 14.63 19.48
C SER A 170 11.49 13.42 18.81
N GLY A 171 11.83 13.14 17.55
CA GLY A 171 11.24 12.03 16.79
C GLY A 171 11.18 12.28 15.30
N LEU A 172 10.16 11.69 14.68
CA LEU A 172 9.88 11.77 13.25
C LEU A 172 8.63 12.64 13.03
N TYR A 173 8.71 13.52 12.06
CA TYR A 173 7.61 14.29 11.51
C TYR A 173 7.51 14.01 10.01
N ALA A 174 6.31 13.74 9.51
CA ALA A 174 6.04 13.61 8.09
C ALA A 174 4.73 14.35 7.75
N GLU A 175 4.74 15.05 6.63
CA GLU A 175 3.56 15.74 6.10
C GLU A 175 3.51 15.56 4.60
N ILE A 176 2.33 15.25 4.08
CA ILE A 176 2.01 15.23 2.66
C ILE A 176 0.81 16.14 2.46
N THR A 177 0.97 17.14 1.63
CA THR A 177 -0.11 18.05 1.23
C THR A 177 -0.40 17.86 -0.25
N THR A 178 -1.64 17.59 -0.59
CA THR A 178 -2.11 17.41 -1.97
C THR A 178 -3.11 18.50 -2.33
N ALA A 179 -2.95 19.04 -3.53
CA ALA A 179 -3.87 20.06 -4.03
C ALA A 179 -5.30 19.49 -4.13
N GLU A 180 -6.29 20.22 -3.65
CA GLU A 180 -7.73 19.91 -3.70
C GLU A 180 -8.19 18.60 -2.99
N ILE A 181 -7.26 17.83 -2.44
CA ILE A 181 -7.56 16.58 -1.74
C ILE A 181 -7.47 16.80 -0.23
N GLY A 182 -6.35 17.37 0.23
CA GLY A 182 -6.12 17.61 1.64
C GLY A 182 -4.69 17.37 2.07
N SER A 183 -4.48 17.17 3.36
CA SER A 183 -3.17 16.87 3.93
C SER A 183 -3.22 15.75 4.96
N VAL A 184 -2.11 15.03 5.06
CA VAL A 184 -1.83 14.04 6.10
C VAL A 184 -0.57 14.46 6.81
N GLU A 185 -0.64 14.63 8.11
CA GLU A 185 0.49 14.94 8.98
C GLU A 185 0.67 13.83 10.01
N VAL A 186 1.89 13.39 10.21
CA VAL A 186 2.26 12.36 11.19
C VAL A 186 3.34 12.93 12.10
N VAL A 187 3.08 12.92 13.40
CA VAL A 187 4.04 13.26 14.45
C VAL A 187 4.30 12.02 15.29
N TRP A 188 5.50 11.51 15.28
CA TRP A 188 5.84 10.31 16.02
C TRP A 188 7.05 10.52 16.95
N PRO A 189 6.81 10.79 18.23
CA PRO A 189 7.86 11.03 19.22
C PRO A 189 8.78 9.80 19.35
N GLY A 190 10.08 10.04 19.40
CA GLY A 190 11.08 8.98 19.56
C GLY A 190 11.33 8.09 18.35
N ALA A 191 10.49 8.13 17.32
CA ALA A 191 10.64 7.31 16.14
C ALA A 191 11.89 7.69 15.33
N ARG A 192 12.48 6.68 14.66
CA ARG A 192 13.66 6.80 13.82
C ARG A 192 13.42 6.10 12.49
N PHE A 193 13.74 6.78 11.41
CA PHE A 193 13.59 6.25 10.06
C PHE A 193 14.89 5.64 9.56
N ASN A 194 14.78 4.43 9.02
CA ASN A 194 15.87 3.73 8.32
C ASN A 194 15.46 3.52 6.86
N PRO A 195 16.12 4.14 5.88
CA PRO A 195 15.78 4.00 4.46
C PRO A 195 15.91 2.58 3.91
N LEU A 196 16.78 1.76 4.48
CA LEU A 196 16.97 0.37 4.03
C LEU A 196 15.90 -0.58 4.60
N GLU A 197 15.31 -0.21 5.73
CA GLU A 197 14.24 -0.95 6.40
C GLU A 197 13.10 0.00 6.78
N PRO A 198 12.37 0.56 5.81
CA PRO A 198 11.39 1.61 6.08
C PRO A 198 10.27 1.17 7.02
N LEU A 199 9.91 -0.12 7.01
CA LEU A 199 8.89 -0.67 7.92
C LEU A 199 9.38 -0.81 9.37
N ALA A 200 10.70 -0.80 9.62
CA ALA A 200 11.24 -0.83 10.98
C ALA A 200 10.86 0.43 11.79
N VAL A 201 10.46 1.51 11.13
CA VAL A 201 9.92 2.70 11.80
C VAL A 201 8.72 2.35 12.68
N LEU A 202 7.88 1.38 12.29
CA LEU A 202 6.68 0.95 13.01
C LEU A 202 6.99 0.35 14.40
N THR A 203 8.21 -0.11 14.61
CA THR A 203 8.69 -0.66 15.89
C THR A 203 9.78 0.19 16.53
N SER A 204 10.16 1.32 15.93
CA SER A 204 11.27 2.17 16.38
C SER A 204 10.97 2.99 17.63
N SER A 205 9.70 3.16 17.98
CA SER A 205 9.25 3.88 19.17
C SER A 205 8.04 3.19 19.82
N ALA A 206 8.02 3.15 21.13
CA ALA A 206 6.87 2.72 21.92
C ALA A 206 5.89 3.86 22.25
N GLN A 207 6.23 5.10 21.88
CA GLN A 207 5.37 6.26 22.13
C GLN A 207 4.25 6.33 21.10
N PRO A 208 3.06 6.83 21.48
CA PRO A 208 1.98 7.02 20.54
C PRO A 208 2.39 8.00 19.42
N MET A 209 1.87 7.72 18.22
CA MET A 209 2.00 8.65 17.10
C MET A 209 0.67 9.39 16.91
N THR A 210 0.74 10.66 16.56
CA THR A 210 -0.41 11.48 16.19
C THR A 210 -0.51 11.56 14.68
N VAL A 211 -1.67 11.22 14.13
CA VAL A 211 -1.99 11.36 12.70
C VAL A 211 -3.09 12.40 12.55
N ASN A 212 -2.81 13.47 11.82
CA ASN A 212 -3.77 14.51 11.49
C ASN A 212 -4.14 14.41 10.01
N LEU A 213 -5.43 14.24 9.75
CA LEU A 213 -6.01 14.21 8.41
C LEU A 213 -6.84 15.46 8.21
N ARG A 214 -6.56 16.23 7.15
CA ARG A 214 -7.34 17.42 6.78
C ARG A 214 -7.92 17.22 5.38
N ASP A 215 -9.25 17.27 5.30
CA ASP A 215 -9.94 17.21 4.01
C ASP A 215 -9.89 18.55 3.29
N GLY A 216 -9.44 18.57 2.06
CA GLY A 216 -9.45 19.74 1.16
C GLY A 216 -10.79 19.98 0.45
N GLY A 217 -11.87 19.32 0.91
CA GLY A 217 -13.20 19.39 0.30
C GLY A 217 -13.52 18.18 -0.59
N LEU A 218 -12.63 17.19 -0.63
CA LEU A 218 -12.80 15.98 -1.42
C LEU A 218 -14.01 15.15 -0.94
N MET A 219 -14.19 14.99 0.38
CA MET A 219 -15.26 14.16 0.94
C MET A 219 -16.63 14.65 0.51
N ARG A 220 -16.89 15.95 0.57
CA ARG A 220 -18.16 16.54 0.09
C ARG A 220 -18.36 16.36 -1.42
N ARG A 221 -17.28 16.43 -2.21
CA ARG A 221 -17.34 16.20 -3.66
C ARG A 221 -17.68 14.74 -3.95
N ILE A 222 -17.06 13.79 -3.25
CA ILE A 222 -17.34 12.36 -3.35
C ILE A 222 -18.78 12.07 -2.95
N SER A 223 -19.24 12.55 -1.80
CA SER A 223 -20.63 12.30 -1.33
C SER A 223 -21.67 12.82 -2.31
N ALA A 224 -21.50 14.04 -2.82
CA ALA A 224 -22.41 14.65 -3.79
C ALA A 224 -22.38 13.94 -5.15
N TYR A 225 -21.23 13.42 -5.57
CA TYR A 225 -21.10 12.66 -6.82
C TYR A 225 -21.68 11.25 -6.67
N CYS A 226 -21.25 10.49 -5.67
CA CYS A 226 -21.64 9.08 -5.52
C CYS A 226 -23.11 8.92 -5.16
N SER A 227 -23.71 9.82 -4.38
CA SER A 227 -25.16 9.80 -4.11
C SER A 227 -25.97 9.98 -5.41
N ARG A 228 -25.51 10.86 -6.29
CA ARG A 228 -26.13 11.09 -7.60
C ARG A 228 -25.98 9.91 -8.55
N GLU A 229 -24.78 9.29 -8.62
CA GLU A 229 -24.54 8.08 -9.43
C GLU A 229 -25.34 6.88 -8.90
N ALA A 230 -25.56 6.80 -7.60
CA ALA A 230 -26.43 5.79 -6.98
C ALA A 230 -27.93 6.08 -7.16
N GLY A 231 -28.31 7.26 -7.65
CA GLY A 231 -29.71 7.68 -7.75
C GLY A 231 -30.41 7.88 -6.39
N LEU A 232 -29.66 8.22 -5.35
CA LEU A 232 -30.12 8.35 -3.98
C LEU A 232 -29.93 9.78 -3.46
N GLU A 233 -30.81 10.20 -2.55
CA GLU A 233 -30.52 11.38 -1.73
C GLU A 233 -29.33 11.11 -0.79
N THR A 234 -28.57 12.14 -0.44
CA THR A 234 -27.32 12.01 0.34
C THR A 234 -27.51 11.23 1.65
N ASP A 235 -28.61 11.44 2.36
CA ASP A 235 -28.92 10.72 3.60
C ASP A 235 -29.23 9.24 3.38
N GLN A 236 -29.83 8.89 2.25
CA GLN A 236 -30.09 7.50 1.89
C GLN A 236 -28.79 6.82 1.46
N TRP A 237 -27.99 7.51 0.66
CA TRP A 237 -26.69 7.05 0.22
C TRP A 237 -25.74 6.79 1.39
N THR A 238 -25.64 7.71 2.37
CA THR A 238 -24.80 7.49 3.56
C THR A 238 -25.20 6.28 4.37
N ARG A 239 -26.49 5.94 4.45
CA ARG A 239 -26.92 4.70 5.11
C ARG A 239 -26.42 3.46 4.39
N VAL A 240 -26.47 3.45 3.06
CA VAL A 240 -25.94 2.34 2.24
C VAL A 240 -24.42 2.22 2.43
N VAL A 241 -23.70 3.33 2.46
CA VAL A 241 -22.24 3.33 2.69
C VAL A 241 -21.91 2.80 4.10
N MET A 242 -22.66 3.21 5.13
CA MET A 242 -22.42 2.71 6.50
C MET A 242 -22.72 1.22 6.62
N GLU A 243 -23.73 0.71 5.94
CA GLU A 243 -24.01 -0.72 5.91
C GLU A 243 -22.92 -1.52 5.18
N SER A 244 -22.46 -1.01 4.05
CA SER A 244 -21.32 -1.58 3.32
C SER A 244 -20.05 -1.60 4.20
N PHE A 245 -19.81 -0.54 4.96
CA PHE A 245 -18.66 -0.45 5.87
C PHE A 245 -18.77 -1.46 7.02
N ARG A 246 -19.95 -1.61 7.65
CA ARG A 246 -20.19 -2.64 8.65
C ARG A 246 -19.96 -4.05 8.09
N THR A 247 -20.49 -4.32 6.90
CA THR A 247 -20.31 -5.61 6.22
C THR A 247 -18.84 -5.88 5.93
N ALA A 248 -18.08 -4.85 5.50
CA ALA A 248 -16.67 -4.97 5.25
C ALA A 248 -15.85 -5.26 6.51
N LEU A 249 -16.23 -4.69 7.65
CA LEU A 249 -15.61 -4.96 8.95
C LEU A 249 -16.00 -6.34 9.48
N ALA A 250 -17.28 -6.70 9.41
CA ALA A 250 -17.78 -8.01 9.87
C ALA A 250 -17.09 -9.16 9.12
N ALA A 251 -16.90 -9.03 7.79
CA ALA A 251 -16.16 -10.01 6.99
C ALA A 251 -14.68 -10.15 7.40
N ARG A 252 -14.16 -9.24 8.22
CA ARG A 252 -12.80 -9.26 8.78
C ARG A 252 -12.77 -9.61 10.27
N GLY A 253 -13.94 -9.96 10.85
CA GLY A 253 -14.08 -10.31 12.26
C GLY A 253 -14.12 -9.11 13.21
N TYR A 254 -14.58 -7.95 12.73
CA TYR A 254 -14.68 -6.74 13.54
C TYR A 254 -16.07 -6.11 13.48
N GLU A 255 -16.47 -5.51 14.60
CA GLU A 255 -17.68 -4.70 14.71
C GLU A 255 -17.31 -3.27 15.11
N PRO A 256 -17.80 -2.25 14.41
CA PRO A 256 -17.55 -0.85 14.76
C PRO A 256 -18.46 -0.39 15.89
N SER A 257 -17.93 0.46 16.76
CA SER A 257 -18.78 1.21 17.71
C SER A 257 -19.73 2.17 16.96
N ASP A 258 -20.85 2.51 17.60
CA ASP A 258 -21.80 3.47 17.02
C ASP A 258 -21.16 4.85 16.79
N GLN A 259 -20.22 5.24 17.66
CA GLN A 259 -19.48 6.49 17.50
C GLN A 259 -18.52 6.45 16.30
N LEU A 260 -17.89 5.31 16.01
CA LEU A 260 -17.08 5.17 14.79
C LEU A 260 -17.94 5.34 13.53
N ILE A 261 -19.13 4.74 13.51
CA ILE A 261 -20.09 4.89 12.40
C ILE A 261 -20.53 6.33 12.26
N ALA A 262 -20.87 7.01 13.37
CA ALA A 262 -21.28 8.41 13.35
C ALA A 262 -20.15 9.32 12.85
N LEU A 263 -18.92 9.11 13.33
CA LEU A 263 -17.73 9.85 12.92
C LEU A 263 -17.44 9.64 11.42
N TYR A 264 -17.47 8.40 10.95
CA TYR A 264 -17.21 8.11 9.53
C TYR A 264 -18.28 8.72 8.62
N ARG A 265 -19.57 8.66 9.02
CA ARG A 265 -20.67 9.31 8.30
C ARG A 265 -20.44 10.83 8.22
N GLN A 266 -20.08 11.46 9.33
CA GLN A 266 -19.85 12.90 9.39
C GLN A 266 -18.63 13.30 8.53
N TRP A 267 -17.54 12.56 8.62
CA TRP A 267 -16.37 12.74 7.76
C TRP A 267 -16.72 12.67 6.26
N LEU A 268 -17.50 11.67 5.84
CA LEU A 268 -17.90 11.51 4.45
C LEU A 268 -18.77 12.67 3.94
N THR A 269 -19.62 13.24 4.78
CA THR A 269 -20.57 14.28 4.37
C THR A 269 -20.03 15.69 4.50
N GLU A 270 -19.21 15.93 5.51
CA GLU A 270 -18.74 17.26 5.87
C GLU A 270 -17.27 17.48 5.59
N GLY A 271 -16.45 16.42 5.57
CA GLY A 271 -14.98 16.51 5.59
C GLY A 271 -14.49 17.07 6.93
N GLY A 272 -13.48 17.90 6.92
CA GLY A 272 -12.96 18.58 8.11
C GLY A 272 -11.57 18.11 8.52
N GLU A 273 -11.29 18.14 9.81
CA GLU A 273 -10.02 17.74 10.40
C GLU A 273 -10.21 16.58 11.40
N LEU A 274 -9.46 15.51 11.22
CA LEU A 274 -9.45 14.36 12.10
C LEU A 274 -8.04 14.18 12.67
N SER A 275 -7.89 14.22 13.98
CA SER A 275 -6.66 13.96 14.70
C SER A 275 -6.80 12.69 15.51
N ILE A 276 -5.90 11.73 15.29
CA ILE A 276 -5.94 10.40 15.89
C ILE A 276 -4.60 10.12 16.56
N GLU A 277 -4.64 9.76 17.84
CA GLU A 277 -3.47 9.24 18.54
C GLU A 277 -3.46 7.71 18.46
N LEU A 278 -2.42 7.14 17.86
CA LEU A 278 -2.27 5.72 17.62
C LEU A 278 -1.14 5.16 18.47
N SER A 279 -1.46 4.23 19.35
CA SER A 279 -0.46 3.47 20.09
C SER A 279 0.01 2.27 19.27
N PRO A 280 1.31 1.99 19.20
CA PRO A 280 1.85 0.84 18.47
C PRO A 280 1.21 -0.48 18.95
N GLY A 281 0.70 -1.26 17.99
CA GLY A 281 0.08 -2.57 18.27
C GLY A 281 -1.33 -2.55 18.86
N GLN A 282 -1.92 -1.36 19.08
CA GLN A 282 -3.28 -1.20 19.63
C GLN A 282 -4.29 -0.66 18.63
N SER A 283 -3.90 -0.50 17.41
CA SER A 283 -4.78 0.03 16.36
C SER A 283 -4.77 -0.85 15.12
N LEU A 284 -5.90 -0.92 14.45
CA LEU A 284 -6.09 -1.61 13.18
C LEU A 284 -6.67 -0.62 12.17
N TRP A 285 -6.01 -0.46 11.02
CA TRP A 285 -6.38 0.53 9.99
C TRP A 285 -6.56 1.97 10.52
N GLY A 286 -5.79 2.34 11.55
CA GLY A 286 -5.90 3.65 12.18
C GLY A 286 -7.06 3.80 13.18
N VAL A 287 -7.74 2.71 13.52
CA VAL A 287 -8.82 2.69 14.53
C VAL A 287 -8.39 1.83 15.72
N PRO A 288 -8.60 2.28 16.95
CA PRO A 288 -8.31 1.47 18.14
C PRO A 288 -9.11 0.17 18.17
N VAL A 289 -8.46 -0.91 18.62
CA VAL A 289 -9.11 -2.19 18.86
C VAL A 289 -9.40 -2.31 20.35
N ALA A 290 -10.64 -2.55 20.72
CA ALA A 290 -11.20 -2.50 22.07
C ALA A 290 -11.33 -1.05 22.61
N PRO A 291 -12.19 -0.84 23.64
CA PRO A 291 -12.39 0.47 24.25
C PRO A 291 -11.19 0.88 25.12
N ALA A 292 -10.03 1.07 24.47
CA ALA A 292 -8.94 1.83 25.04
C ALA A 292 -9.28 3.31 24.84
N GLU A 293 -8.81 4.19 25.68
CA GLU A 293 -9.03 5.63 25.51
C GLU A 293 -8.25 6.13 24.27
N PRO A 294 -8.81 6.07 23.03
CA PRO A 294 -8.16 6.70 21.91
C PRO A 294 -8.43 8.17 22.01
N PHE A 295 -7.39 8.95 21.89
CA PHE A 295 -7.56 10.36 21.72
C PHE A 295 -7.89 10.64 20.25
N ILE A 296 -9.19 10.79 19.96
CA ILE A 296 -9.67 11.19 18.64
C ILE A 296 -10.33 12.54 18.75
N LEU A 297 -9.83 13.49 17.96
CA LEU A 297 -10.44 14.80 17.80
C LEU A 297 -11.03 14.91 16.38
N TYR A 298 -12.23 15.43 16.30
CA TYR A 298 -12.85 15.82 15.04
C TYR A 298 -13.16 17.32 15.09
N ASN A 299 -12.57 18.09 14.17
CA ASN A 299 -12.63 19.55 14.16
C ASN A 299 -12.27 20.17 15.53
N GLY A 300 -11.29 19.60 16.21
CA GLY A 300 -10.83 20.06 17.53
C GLY A 300 -11.69 19.60 18.72
N ALA A 301 -12.81 18.91 18.50
CA ALA A 301 -13.65 18.37 19.56
C ALA A 301 -13.31 16.88 19.79
N GLN A 302 -13.20 16.48 21.05
CA GLN A 302 -12.95 15.06 21.39
C GLN A 302 -14.17 14.21 21.06
N VAL A 303 -13.94 13.06 20.39
CA VAL A 303 -14.96 12.06 20.08
C VAL A 303 -14.66 10.81 20.89
N PRO A 304 -15.44 10.55 21.96
CA PRO A 304 -15.26 9.37 22.81
C PRO A 304 -15.79 8.11 22.11
N ASP A 305 -15.41 6.95 22.63
CA ASP A 305 -15.99 5.63 22.29
C ASP A 305 -15.84 5.24 20.81
N VAL A 306 -14.77 5.68 20.16
CA VAL A 306 -14.44 5.28 18.78
C VAL A 306 -13.49 4.09 18.80
N TYR A 307 -14.00 2.89 18.51
CA TYR A 307 -13.21 1.66 18.53
C TYR A 307 -13.82 0.56 17.63
N LEU A 308 -13.02 -0.48 17.40
CA LEU A 308 -13.43 -1.76 16.80
C LEU A 308 -13.46 -2.84 17.88
N SER A 309 -14.54 -3.62 17.94
CA SER A 309 -14.60 -4.86 18.73
C SER A 309 -14.23 -6.04 17.83
N SER A 310 -13.38 -6.96 18.32
CA SER A 310 -13.23 -8.25 17.67
C SER A 310 -14.49 -9.08 17.91
N VAL A 311 -15.13 -9.50 16.84
CA VAL A 311 -16.18 -10.52 16.92
C VAL A 311 -15.46 -11.86 16.90
N GLU A 312 -15.41 -12.52 18.05
CA GLU A 312 -15.03 -13.92 18.08
C GLU A 312 -16.05 -14.68 17.22
N PRO A 313 -15.66 -15.41 16.16
CA PRO A 313 -16.63 -16.17 15.39
C PRO A 313 -17.35 -17.06 16.40
N GLU A 314 -18.66 -16.83 16.55
CA GLU A 314 -19.49 -17.73 17.36
C GLU A 314 -19.19 -19.14 16.84
N PRO A 315 -18.66 -20.05 17.67
CA PRO A 315 -18.38 -21.39 17.19
C PRO A 315 -19.70 -21.87 16.59
N GLU A 316 -19.70 -22.10 15.24
CA GLU A 316 -20.86 -22.68 14.59
C GLU A 316 -21.33 -23.78 15.52
N ALA A 317 -22.51 -23.57 16.11
CA ALA A 317 -23.10 -24.57 16.99
C ALA A 317 -23.22 -25.81 16.12
N VAL A 318 -22.24 -26.70 16.23
CA VAL A 318 -22.32 -28.01 15.59
C VAL A 318 -23.61 -28.59 16.12
N PRO A 319 -24.62 -28.80 15.27
CA PRO A 319 -25.88 -29.34 15.73
C PRO A 319 -25.52 -30.57 16.52
N ALA A 320 -25.97 -30.61 17.80
CA ALA A 320 -25.74 -31.75 18.71
C ALA A 320 -26.63 -32.92 18.25
N GLU A 321 -26.59 -33.22 16.94
CA GLU A 321 -27.24 -34.40 16.37
C GLU A 321 -26.17 -35.29 15.76
N ALA A 322 -26.14 -36.49 16.33
CA ALA A 322 -25.44 -37.67 15.84
C ALA A 322 -23.92 -37.68 16.09
N MET A 323 -23.50 -37.91 17.31
CA MET A 323 -22.40 -38.83 17.52
C MET A 323 -22.84 -40.20 16.98
N GLU A 324 -22.72 -40.42 15.66
CA GLU A 324 -22.62 -41.75 15.13
C GLU A 324 -21.27 -42.35 15.54
N PRO A 325 -21.21 -43.60 15.95
CA PRO A 325 -19.96 -44.21 16.40
C PRO A 325 -18.99 -44.18 15.22
N ILE A 326 -17.73 -43.82 15.49
CA ILE A 326 -16.60 -43.85 14.59
C ILE A 326 -16.47 -45.27 14.06
N VAL A 327 -17.09 -45.50 12.90
CA VAL A 327 -16.75 -46.67 12.05
C VAL A 327 -15.64 -46.18 11.16
N ASP A 328 -14.46 -46.78 11.26
CA ASP A 328 -13.34 -46.55 10.38
C ASP A 328 -13.86 -46.56 8.92
N SER A 329 -13.99 -45.38 8.34
CA SER A 329 -14.31 -45.22 6.93
C SER A 329 -13.04 -45.52 6.12
N VAL A 330 -12.84 -46.80 5.88
CA VAL A 330 -12.01 -47.26 4.77
C VAL A 330 -12.55 -46.57 3.50
N GLY A 331 -11.71 -45.70 2.93
CA GLY A 331 -11.72 -45.23 1.56
C GLY A 331 -13.06 -45.07 0.86
N ARG A 332 -13.68 -43.88 0.91
CA ARG A 332 -14.49 -43.41 -0.22
C ARG A 332 -13.61 -42.49 -1.07
N GLU A 333 -12.84 -43.11 -1.94
CA GLU A 333 -12.33 -42.48 -3.14
C GLU A 333 -13.52 -42.22 -4.09
N GLY A 334 -13.72 -40.95 -4.51
CA GLY A 334 -14.41 -40.66 -5.76
C GLY A 334 -15.67 -39.82 -5.72
N GLY A 335 -15.69 -38.62 -5.06
CA GLY A 335 -16.62 -37.56 -5.44
C GLY A 335 -15.98 -36.57 -6.43
N PRO A 336 -16.80 -35.82 -7.24
CA PRO A 336 -16.24 -34.79 -8.12
C PRO A 336 -15.53 -33.74 -7.30
N GLY A 337 -14.26 -33.51 -7.57
CA GLY A 337 -13.46 -32.56 -6.77
C GLY A 337 -12.01 -32.50 -7.18
N TRP A 338 -11.30 -31.55 -6.53
CA TRP A 338 -9.86 -31.42 -6.66
C TRP A 338 -9.17 -32.53 -5.87
N GLN A 339 -8.31 -33.30 -6.56
CA GLN A 339 -7.51 -34.35 -5.96
C GLN A 339 -6.04 -34.01 -6.13
N THR A 340 -5.28 -34.05 -5.05
CA THR A 340 -3.83 -33.86 -5.08
C THR A 340 -3.21 -35.00 -5.87
N ALA A 341 -2.36 -34.66 -6.84
CA ALA A 341 -1.66 -35.59 -7.67
C ALA A 341 -0.14 -35.36 -7.58
N ASN A 342 0.63 -36.42 -7.87
CA ASN A 342 2.07 -36.28 -7.91
C ASN A 342 2.49 -35.51 -9.17
N ILE A 343 3.36 -34.52 -9.01
CA ILE A 343 3.86 -33.69 -10.10
C ILE A 343 4.67 -34.52 -11.12
N GLU A 344 5.25 -35.64 -10.70
CA GLU A 344 5.97 -36.58 -11.58
C GLU A 344 5.04 -37.23 -12.59
N ASP A 345 3.76 -37.44 -12.24
CA ASP A 345 2.74 -38.01 -13.09
C ASP A 345 2.01 -36.98 -13.95
N ALA A 346 2.37 -35.72 -13.85
CA ALA A 346 1.69 -34.61 -14.51
C ALA A 346 1.60 -34.77 -16.03
N ALA A 347 2.61 -35.37 -16.67
CA ALA A 347 2.62 -35.60 -18.11
C ALA A 347 1.42 -36.48 -18.58
N ALA A 348 0.98 -37.44 -17.75
CA ALA A 348 -0.17 -38.28 -18.03
C ALA A 348 -1.52 -37.56 -17.89
N MET A 349 -1.53 -36.37 -17.35
CA MET A 349 -2.73 -35.55 -17.06
C MET A 349 -2.93 -34.43 -18.08
N THR A 350 -2.22 -34.43 -19.19
CA THR A 350 -2.40 -33.51 -20.31
C THR A 350 -3.86 -33.50 -20.78
N GLY A 351 -4.42 -32.29 -20.96
CA GLY A 351 -5.82 -32.08 -21.33
C GLY A 351 -6.79 -32.01 -20.16
N GLN A 352 -6.39 -32.35 -18.94
CA GLN A 352 -7.23 -32.27 -17.76
C GLN A 352 -7.22 -30.86 -17.16
N THR A 353 -8.26 -30.55 -16.39
CA THR A 353 -8.29 -29.30 -15.61
C THR A 353 -7.44 -29.47 -14.37
N VAL A 354 -6.46 -28.59 -14.21
CA VAL A 354 -5.48 -28.63 -13.12
C VAL A 354 -5.48 -27.33 -12.33
N ARG A 355 -5.09 -27.43 -11.08
CA ARG A 355 -4.82 -26.31 -10.18
C ARG A 355 -3.39 -26.46 -9.67
N VAL A 356 -2.60 -25.43 -9.89
CA VAL A 356 -1.19 -25.39 -9.51
C VAL A 356 -0.99 -24.30 -8.48
N THR A 357 -0.50 -24.64 -7.30
CA THR A 357 -0.09 -23.66 -6.29
C THR A 357 1.43 -23.55 -6.32
N LEU A 358 1.94 -22.35 -6.45
CA LEU A 358 3.37 -22.05 -6.48
C LEU A 358 3.93 -21.84 -5.06
N ALA A 359 5.23 -22.02 -4.89
CA ALA A 359 5.93 -21.78 -3.61
C ALA A 359 5.75 -20.36 -3.04
N ASN A 360 5.40 -19.38 -3.86
CA ASN A 360 5.06 -18.01 -3.43
C ASN A 360 3.58 -17.83 -3.04
N GLY A 361 2.79 -18.91 -2.99
CA GLY A 361 1.37 -18.90 -2.68
C GLY A 361 0.44 -18.53 -3.84
N ASN A 362 0.96 -18.17 -5.01
CA ASN A 362 0.14 -17.89 -6.17
C ASN A 362 -0.49 -19.17 -6.71
N ARG A 363 -1.77 -19.08 -7.13
CA ARG A 363 -2.54 -20.21 -7.64
C ARG A 363 -2.95 -19.97 -9.09
N VAL A 364 -2.71 -20.97 -9.94
CA VAL A 364 -3.09 -20.95 -11.36
C VAL A 364 -4.00 -22.14 -11.63
N GLU A 365 -5.18 -21.88 -12.18
CA GLU A 365 -6.14 -22.90 -12.60
C GLU A 365 -6.33 -22.82 -14.10
N GLY A 366 -6.40 -23.97 -14.77
CA GLY A 366 -6.62 -24.04 -16.21
C GLY A 366 -6.51 -25.45 -16.74
N ARG A 367 -6.55 -25.58 -18.07
CA ARG A 367 -6.34 -26.87 -18.75
C ARG A 367 -4.83 -27.06 -18.96
N MET A 368 -4.32 -28.22 -18.56
CA MET A 368 -2.93 -28.55 -18.80
C MET A 368 -2.70 -28.86 -20.30
N ALA A 369 -1.86 -28.05 -20.95
CA ALA A 369 -1.53 -28.26 -22.36
C ALA A 369 -0.40 -29.26 -22.57
N GLY A 370 0.57 -29.29 -21.65
CA GLY A 370 1.70 -30.22 -21.72
C GLY A 370 2.86 -29.81 -20.84
N ILE A 371 3.99 -30.47 -20.96
CA ILE A 371 5.26 -30.15 -20.31
C ILE A 371 6.32 -30.05 -21.41
N VAL A 372 6.98 -28.90 -21.50
CA VAL A 372 8.07 -28.61 -22.42
C VAL A 372 9.23 -28.00 -21.63
N ASP A 373 10.43 -28.52 -21.77
CA ASP A 373 11.66 -28.02 -21.13
C ASP A 373 11.50 -27.75 -19.61
N GLU A 374 10.98 -28.75 -18.86
CA GLU A 374 10.70 -28.69 -17.42
C GLU A 374 9.72 -27.57 -17.01
N ARG A 375 8.91 -27.11 -17.95
CA ARG A 375 7.83 -26.15 -17.71
C ARG A 375 6.49 -26.78 -18.06
N MET A 376 5.58 -26.70 -17.11
CA MET A 376 4.18 -27.07 -17.29
C MET A 376 3.43 -25.92 -17.95
N GLU A 377 2.77 -26.14 -19.06
CA GLU A 377 1.90 -25.16 -19.70
C GLU A 377 0.46 -25.34 -19.24
N VAL A 378 -0.07 -24.33 -18.55
CA VAL A 378 -1.47 -24.28 -18.13
C VAL A 378 -2.19 -23.21 -18.96
N VAL A 379 -3.19 -23.63 -19.71
CA VAL A 379 -3.98 -22.76 -20.60
C VAL A 379 -5.24 -22.32 -19.87
N ARG A 380 -5.47 -21.02 -19.86
CA ARG A 380 -6.66 -20.40 -19.28
C ARG A 380 -7.40 -19.59 -20.35
N LEU A 381 -8.74 -19.66 -20.32
CA LEU A 381 -9.58 -18.77 -21.13
C LEU A 381 -9.67 -17.40 -20.42
N VAL A 382 -9.26 -16.34 -21.12
CA VAL A 382 -9.35 -14.96 -20.65
C VAL A 382 -9.97 -14.13 -21.79
N ASP A 383 -11.12 -13.51 -21.54
CA ASP A 383 -11.80 -12.59 -22.47
C ASP A 383 -11.94 -13.09 -23.93
N GLY A 384 -12.25 -14.39 -24.09
CA GLY A 384 -12.48 -14.99 -25.41
C GLY A 384 -11.22 -15.47 -26.12
N GLY A 385 -10.05 -15.42 -25.49
CA GLY A 385 -8.78 -15.98 -25.98
C GLY A 385 -8.19 -17.03 -25.04
N GLU A 386 -7.38 -17.94 -25.57
CA GLU A 386 -6.58 -18.87 -24.76
C GLU A 386 -5.22 -18.25 -24.44
N VAL A 387 -4.85 -18.18 -23.17
CA VAL A 387 -3.54 -17.72 -22.72
C VAL A 387 -2.82 -18.89 -22.05
N ALA A 388 -1.63 -19.22 -22.54
CA ALA A 388 -0.78 -20.25 -21.96
C ALA A 388 0.15 -19.63 -20.90
N TYR A 389 0.18 -20.24 -19.70
CA TYR A 389 1.05 -19.86 -18.60
C TYR A 389 2.14 -20.94 -18.45
N PRO A 390 3.40 -20.67 -18.85
CA PRO A 390 4.51 -21.59 -18.64
C PRO A 390 4.98 -21.51 -17.18
N ILE A 391 4.78 -22.59 -16.43
CA ILE A 391 5.14 -22.69 -15.01
C ILE A 391 6.34 -23.64 -14.88
N ALA A 392 7.45 -23.17 -14.31
CA ALA A 392 8.60 -24.03 -14.04
C ALA A 392 8.22 -25.07 -12.97
N MET A 393 8.40 -26.37 -13.24
CA MET A 393 7.99 -27.45 -12.36
C MET A 393 8.61 -27.36 -10.96
N ARG A 394 9.82 -26.85 -10.83
CA ARG A 394 10.52 -26.62 -9.56
C ARG A 394 9.88 -25.58 -8.63
N LEU A 395 8.98 -24.73 -9.15
CA LEU A 395 8.29 -23.69 -8.39
C LEU A 395 6.90 -24.14 -7.92
N ILE A 396 6.49 -25.35 -8.29
CA ILE A 396 5.18 -25.90 -7.93
C ILE A 396 5.28 -26.52 -6.53
N ASP A 397 4.45 -26.04 -5.63
CA ASP A 397 4.31 -26.54 -4.26
C ASP A 397 3.23 -27.62 -4.18
N THR A 398 2.06 -27.36 -4.80
CA THR A 398 0.95 -28.30 -4.81
C THR A 398 0.36 -28.41 -6.23
N PHE A 399 0.12 -29.63 -6.66
CA PHE A 399 -0.49 -29.97 -7.95
C PHE A 399 -1.77 -30.75 -7.72
N GLU A 400 -2.90 -30.24 -8.19
CA GLU A 400 -4.23 -30.83 -8.03
C GLU A 400 -4.88 -30.98 -9.40
N VAL A 401 -5.65 -32.05 -9.57
CA VAL A 401 -6.37 -32.39 -10.81
C VAL A 401 -7.86 -32.48 -10.50
N TRP A 402 -8.69 -31.87 -11.34
CA TRP A 402 -10.14 -32.02 -11.25
C TRP A 402 -10.62 -33.32 -11.81
N ARG A 403 -11.18 -34.19 -10.98
CA ARG A 403 -11.81 -35.46 -11.41
C ARG A 403 -13.32 -35.32 -11.33
N ARG A 404 -13.99 -35.70 -12.43
CA ARG A 404 -15.44 -35.90 -12.46
C ARG A 404 -15.74 -37.31 -11.98
N ASP A 405 -16.84 -37.47 -11.25
CA ASP A 405 -17.34 -38.81 -10.92
C ASP A 405 -17.49 -39.63 -12.19
N GLN A 406 -16.77 -40.70 -12.26
CA GLN A 406 -17.05 -41.79 -13.24
C GLN A 406 -18.04 -42.73 -12.56
N ASN A 407 -19.32 -42.39 -12.59
CA ASN A 407 -20.36 -43.38 -12.40
C ASN A 407 -20.97 -43.67 -13.78
N PRO A 408 -20.96 -44.94 -14.24
CA PRO A 408 -21.52 -45.38 -15.53
C PRO A 408 -23.04 -45.26 -15.58
#